data_8acbfbbe438d4669ce7b91a5e579adce
#
_entry.id   8acbfbbe438d4669ce7b91a5e579adce
#
_cell.length_a   1.000
_cell.length_b   1.000
_cell.length_c   1.000
_cell.angle_alpha   90.00
_cell.angle_beta   90.00
_cell.angle_gamma   90.00
#
_symmetry.space_group_name_H-M   'P 1'
#
loop_
_entity.id
_entity.type
_entity.pdbx_description
1 polymer ?
#
loop_
_entity_poly.entity_id
_entity_poly.type
_entity_poly.pdbx_seq_one_letter_code
_entity_poly.pdbx_strand_id
1 'polypeptide(L)'
;MILKGLENIRMEGKDVMHSQVVMRGDIANINLGTYVIIKENVIIRPTFNKKHGSVQYVKMDIGDNVTIEPQCVIQASSIGSNVHIGKGCIIGHRVVIKDNVKILDDTVIPPDTNIPSFTVFGGKPAQYLGELTEAISQINADLAKNYYRNFVGLQAKAEPSAGASQASQS
;
A
#
# COMPACT_ATOMS: atom_id res chain seq x y z
N MET A 1 3.20 -12.72 -7.48
CA MET A 1 2.05 -12.04 -6.89
C MET A 1 0.95 -13.06 -6.62
N ILE A 2 0.44 -13.09 -5.43
CA ILE A 2 -0.64 -13.99 -5.02
C ILE A 2 -1.81 -13.15 -4.53
N LEU A 3 -2.90 -13.14 -5.30
CA LEU A 3 -4.14 -12.47 -4.93
C LEU A 3 -5.19 -13.54 -4.64
N LYS A 4 -5.65 -13.62 -3.39
CA LYS A 4 -6.72 -14.53 -2.98
C LYS A 4 -8.01 -13.74 -2.79
N GLY A 5 -9.15 -14.33 -3.19
CA GLY A 5 -10.44 -13.67 -3.06
C GLY A 5 -10.54 -12.41 -3.91
N LEU A 6 -10.21 -12.49 -5.20
CA LEU A 6 -10.22 -11.36 -6.11
C LEU A 6 -11.55 -10.60 -6.13
N GLU A 7 -12.65 -11.30 -5.93
CA GLU A 7 -13.99 -10.71 -5.87
C GLU A 7 -14.18 -9.72 -4.73
N ASN A 8 -13.33 -9.81 -3.71
CA ASN A 8 -13.34 -8.93 -2.54
C ASN A 8 -12.25 -7.86 -2.55
N ILE A 9 -11.45 -7.81 -3.61
CA ILE A 9 -10.40 -6.81 -3.78
C ILE A 9 -10.88 -5.77 -4.79
N ARG A 10 -11.02 -4.52 -4.34
CA ARG A 10 -11.39 -3.40 -5.20
C ARG A 10 -10.19 -2.47 -5.36
N MET A 11 -9.94 -2.08 -6.59
CA MET A 11 -8.87 -1.16 -6.97
C MET A 11 -9.46 -0.08 -7.85
N GLU A 12 -9.28 1.18 -7.47
CA GLU A 12 -9.82 2.29 -8.26
C GLU A 12 -9.01 2.57 -9.53
N GLY A 13 -7.78 2.09 -9.58
CA GLY A 13 -6.95 2.13 -10.77
C GLY A 13 -5.68 2.95 -10.64
N LYS A 14 -4.81 2.82 -11.63
CA LYS A 14 -3.46 3.41 -11.65
C LYS A 14 -2.60 2.94 -10.47
N ASP A 15 -2.85 1.72 -10.03
CA ASP A 15 -2.11 1.07 -8.96
C ASP A 15 -0.98 0.23 -9.54
N VAL A 16 0.09 0.09 -8.77
CA VAL A 16 1.23 -0.76 -9.14
C VAL A 16 1.46 -1.79 -8.04
N MET A 17 1.47 -3.05 -8.43
CA MET A 17 1.85 -4.14 -7.54
C MET A 17 3.03 -4.89 -8.15
N HIS A 18 4.09 -5.00 -7.35
CA HIS A 18 5.29 -5.72 -7.75
C HIS A 18 5.18 -7.23 -7.50
N SER A 19 6.24 -7.94 -7.87
CA SER A 19 6.32 -9.38 -7.69
C SER A 19 6.31 -9.78 -6.20
N GLN A 20 5.82 -10.98 -5.92
CA GLN A 20 5.78 -11.57 -4.58
C GLN A 20 4.92 -10.79 -3.57
N VAL A 21 4.02 -9.93 -4.03
CA VAL A 21 2.98 -9.33 -3.19
C VAL A 21 1.91 -10.38 -2.91
N VAL A 22 1.51 -10.50 -1.64
CA VAL A 22 0.42 -11.37 -1.21
C VAL A 22 -0.71 -10.50 -0.68
N MET A 23 -1.91 -10.70 -1.22
CA MET A 23 -3.10 -9.96 -0.79
C MET A 23 -4.24 -10.94 -0.50
N ARG A 24 -4.76 -10.89 0.71
CA ARG A 24 -5.72 -11.88 1.23
C ARG A 24 -7.15 -11.32 1.28
N GLY A 25 -7.74 -11.09 0.12
CA GLY A 25 -9.14 -10.70 -0.02
C GLY A 25 -10.14 -11.81 0.34
N ASP A 26 -9.66 -13.06 0.46
CA ASP A 26 -10.46 -14.17 0.95
C ASP A 26 -10.81 -14.09 2.45
N ILE A 27 -10.05 -13.28 3.21
CA ILE A 27 -10.31 -13.06 4.63
C ILE A 27 -11.38 -11.98 4.83
N ALA A 28 -11.23 -10.83 4.18
CA ALA A 28 -12.19 -9.73 4.18
C ALA A 28 -11.91 -8.81 2.99
N ASN A 29 -12.83 -7.88 2.74
CA ASN A 29 -12.70 -6.93 1.64
C ASN A 29 -11.47 -6.04 1.81
N ILE A 30 -10.77 -5.81 0.70
CA ILE A 30 -9.64 -4.89 0.60
C ILE A 30 -9.98 -3.86 -0.47
N ASN A 31 -9.99 -2.59 -0.09
CA ASN A 31 -10.26 -1.48 -1.00
C ASN A 31 -9.00 -0.63 -1.14
N LEU A 32 -8.54 -0.47 -2.36
CA LEU A 32 -7.41 0.40 -2.71
C LEU A 32 -7.93 1.62 -3.47
N GLY A 33 -7.44 2.79 -3.12
CA GLY A 33 -7.70 4.01 -3.89
C GLY A 33 -6.92 4.04 -5.20
N THR A 34 -6.63 5.24 -5.69
CA THR A 34 -5.83 5.45 -6.91
C THR A 34 -4.37 5.72 -6.57
N TYR A 35 -3.48 5.34 -7.47
CA TYR A 35 -2.03 5.50 -7.31
C TYR A 35 -1.48 4.85 -6.03
N VAL A 36 -1.96 3.65 -5.71
CA VAL A 36 -1.40 2.83 -4.63
C VAL A 36 -0.25 2.02 -5.17
N ILE A 37 0.94 2.22 -4.62
CA ILE A 37 2.17 1.54 -5.03
C ILE A 37 2.53 0.53 -3.95
N ILE A 38 2.50 -0.74 -4.30
CA ILE A 38 2.85 -1.84 -3.40
C ILE A 38 4.07 -2.55 -3.96
N LYS A 39 5.18 -2.44 -3.25
CA LYS A 39 6.46 -2.98 -3.72
C LYS A 39 6.65 -4.44 -3.33
N GLU A 40 7.82 -5.00 -3.63
CA GLU A 40 8.08 -6.44 -3.58
C GLU A 40 7.95 -7.02 -2.16
N ASN A 41 7.47 -8.24 -2.07
CA ASN A 41 7.37 -9.01 -0.83
C ASN A 41 6.49 -8.36 0.26
N VAL A 42 5.53 -7.54 -0.13
CA VAL A 42 4.55 -6.96 0.81
C VAL A 42 3.41 -7.96 1.00
N ILE A 43 3.01 -8.13 2.25
CA ILE A 43 1.86 -8.96 2.64
C ILE A 43 0.76 -8.05 3.16
N ILE A 44 -0.40 -8.08 2.50
CA ILE A 44 -1.58 -7.34 2.91
C ILE A 44 -2.63 -8.34 3.38
N ARG A 45 -2.93 -8.29 4.66
CA ARG A 45 -3.84 -9.22 5.31
C ARG A 45 -4.84 -8.46 6.19
N PRO A 46 -6.14 -8.56 5.90
CA PRO A 46 -7.16 -7.95 6.75
C PRO A 46 -7.11 -8.45 8.19
N THR A 47 -7.51 -7.59 9.09
CA THR A 47 -7.51 -7.84 10.52
C THR A 47 -8.84 -8.42 11.01
N PHE A 48 -8.93 -8.67 12.31
CA PHE A 48 -10.13 -9.17 12.96
C PHE A 48 -10.38 -8.45 14.29
N ASN A 49 -11.65 -8.45 14.71
CA ASN A 49 -12.06 -8.06 16.05
C ASN A 49 -12.62 -9.25 16.78
N LYS A 50 -12.36 -9.33 18.08
CA LYS A 50 -13.05 -10.27 18.96
C LYS A 50 -14.12 -9.53 19.74
N LYS A 51 -15.38 -9.92 19.55
CA LYS A 51 -16.51 -9.44 20.35
C LYS A 51 -17.29 -10.64 20.86
N HIS A 52 -17.52 -10.68 22.16
CA HIS A 52 -18.36 -11.70 22.81
C HIS A 52 -17.98 -13.16 22.41
N GLY A 53 -16.68 -13.44 22.35
CA GLY A 53 -16.18 -14.78 22.02
C GLY A 53 -16.22 -15.15 20.53
N SER A 54 -16.73 -14.31 19.66
CA SER A 54 -16.71 -14.53 18.22
C SER A 54 -15.67 -13.65 17.52
N VAL A 55 -15.06 -14.17 16.46
CA VAL A 55 -14.12 -13.45 15.61
C VAL A 55 -14.87 -12.86 14.42
N GLN A 56 -14.72 -11.54 14.22
CA GLN A 56 -15.25 -10.83 13.06
C GLN A 56 -14.09 -10.23 12.28
N TYR A 57 -13.98 -10.58 11.01
CA TYR A 57 -12.98 -9.99 10.13
C TYR A 57 -13.40 -8.60 9.70
N VAL A 58 -12.42 -7.70 9.62
CA VAL A 58 -12.62 -6.27 9.34
C VAL A 58 -12.06 -5.95 7.96
N LYS A 59 -12.83 -5.25 7.15
CA LYS A 59 -12.35 -4.76 5.86
C LYS A 59 -11.12 -3.87 6.03
N MET A 60 -10.30 -3.78 4.99
CA MET A 60 -9.14 -2.90 4.93
C MET A 60 -9.37 -1.84 3.86
N ASP A 61 -9.27 -0.58 4.25
CA ASP A 61 -9.36 0.55 3.33
C ASP A 61 -7.99 1.24 3.23
N ILE A 62 -7.49 1.39 2.02
CA ILE A 62 -6.26 2.12 1.70
C ILE A 62 -6.64 3.26 0.77
N GLY A 63 -6.26 4.48 1.13
CA GLY A 63 -6.59 5.69 0.38
C GLY A 63 -5.77 5.87 -0.89
N ASP A 64 -5.72 7.11 -1.38
CA ASP A 64 -5.03 7.46 -2.61
C ASP A 64 -3.57 7.86 -2.35
N ASN A 65 -2.72 7.70 -3.36
CA ASN A 65 -1.32 8.13 -3.30
C ASN A 65 -0.55 7.52 -2.12
N VAL A 66 -0.73 6.23 -1.91
CA VAL A 66 -0.07 5.48 -0.85
C VAL A 66 1.07 4.67 -1.45
N THR A 67 2.25 4.79 -0.85
CA THR A 67 3.43 4.00 -1.24
C THR A 67 3.82 3.09 -0.08
N ILE A 68 3.85 1.79 -0.34
CA ILE A 68 4.30 0.76 0.61
C ILE A 68 5.59 0.17 0.07
N GLU A 69 6.68 0.43 0.77
CA GLU A 69 8.01 -0.04 0.40
C GLU A 69 8.15 -1.56 0.61
N PRO A 70 9.20 -2.20 0.07
CA PRO A 70 9.32 -3.67 0.11
C PRO A 70 9.34 -4.26 1.52
N GLN A 71 8.95 -5.53 1.61
CA GLN A 71 9.07 -6.36 2.81
C GLN A 71 8.22 -5.88 4.00
N CYS A 72 7.11 -5.24 3.73
CA CYS A 72 6.15 -4.83 4.77
C CYS A 72 5.08 -5.89 5.01
N VAL A 73 4.60 -5.96 6.25
CA VAL A 73 3.41 -6.72 6.62
C VAL A 73 2.35 -5.74 7.10
N ILE A 74 1.22 -5.71 6.41
CA ILE A 74 0.16 -4.73 6.65
C ILE A 74 -1.09 -5.45 7.16
N GLN A 75 -1.46 -5.20 8.41
CA GLN A 75 -2.67 -5.70 9.05
C GLN A 75 -3.55 -4.58 9.60
N ALA A 76 -3.34 -3.37 9.10
CA ALA A 76 -4.13 -2.19 9.45
C ALA A 76 -5.60 -2.36 9.04
N SER A 77 -6.48 -1.67 9.72
CA SER A 77 -7.87 -1.55 9.29
C SER A 77 -8.07 -0.40 8.30
N SER A 78 -7.27 0.65 8.41
CA SER A 78 -7.36 1.82 7.54
C SER A 78 -6.01 2.49 7.37
N ILE A 79 -5.69 2.84 6.14
CA ILE A 79 -4.56 3.69 5.78
C ILE A 79 -5.13 4.83 4.95
N GLY A 80 -4.91 6.07 5.40
CA GLY A 80 -5.37 7.26 4.72
C GLY A 80 -4.63 7.55 3.42
N SER A 81 -4.89 8.72 2.86
CA SER A 81 -4.26 9.17 1.62
C SER A 81 -2.93 9.88 1.87
N ASN A 82 -2.08 9.91 0.85
CA ASN A 82 -0.76 10.56 0.90
C ASN A 82 0.11 10.00 2.04
N VAL A 83 0.15 8.68 2.17
CA VAL A 83 0.92 7.97 3.20
C VAL A 83 2.10 7.26 2.55
N HIS A 84 3.26 7.36 3.17
CA HIS A 84 4.45 6.63 2.79
C HIS A 84 4.88 5.70 3.93
N ILE A 85 4.92 4.41 3.65
CA ILE A 85 5.35 3.38 4.60
C ILE A 85 6.71 2.86 4.15
N GLY A 86 7.72 3.02 5.00
CA GLY A 86 9.08 2.62 4.73
C GLY A 86 9.28 1.11 4.64
N LYS A 87 10.47 0.70 4.20
CA LYS A 87 10.83 -0.69 4.00
C LYS A 87 10.84 -1.48 5.31
N GLY A 88 10.39 -2.73 5.26
CA GLY A 88 10.50 -3.66 6.39
C GLY A 88 9.57 -3.36 7.56
N CYS A 89 8.55 -2.56 7.36
CA CYS A 89 7.61 -2.20 8.42
C CYS A 89 6.63 -3.33 8.72
N ILE A 90 6.24 -3.42 10.00
CA ILE A 90 5.16 -4.28 10.45
C ILE A 90 4.06 -3.40 11.04
N ILE A 91 2.93 -3.37 10.36
CA ILE A 91 1.77 -2.60 10.78
C ILE A 91 0.78 -3.57 11.43
N GLY A 92 0.59 -3.43 12.73
CA GLY A 92 -0.17 -4.37 13.54
C GLY A 92 -1.68 -4.36 13.29
N HIS A 93 -2.36 -5.28 13.95
CA HIS A 93 -3.81 -5.44 13.84
C HIS A 93 -4.57 -4.18 14.25
N ARG A 94 -5.58 -3.80 13.47
CA ARG A 94 -6.49 -2.68 13.76
C ARG A 94 -5.79 -1.33 13.88
N VAL A 95 -4.60 -1.20 13.33
CA VAL A 95 -3.93 0.10 13.22
C VAL A 95 -4.70 1.00 12.27
N VAL A 96 -4.85 2.25 12.65
CA VAL A 96 -5.44 3.30 11.81
C VAL A 96 -4.36 4.35 11.55
N ILE A 97 -4.02 4.53 10.29
CA ILE A 97 -3.08 5.57 9.85
C ILE A 97 -3.91 6.63 9.13
N LYS A 98 -3.88 7.86 9.64
CA LYS A 98 -4.58 8.99 9.03
C LYS A 98 -3.85 9.48 7.78
N ASP A 99 -4.38 10.51 7.14
CA ASP A 99 -3.80 11.10 5.94
C ASP A 99 -2.47 11.81 6.22
N ASN A 100 -1.61 11.87 5.21
CA ASN A 100 -0.38 12.66 5.26
C ASN A 100 0.58 12.21 6.38
N VAL A 101 0.91 10.94 6.38
CA VAL A 101 1.79 10.32 7.38
C VAL A 101 3.00 9.71 6.70
N LYS A 102 4.14 9.77 7.37
CA LYS A 102 5.35 9.06 6.99
C LYS A 102 5.75 8.09 8.09
N ILE A 103 5.90 6.83 7.70
CA ILE A 103 6.43 5.76 8.55
C ILE A 103 7.84 5.44 8.07
N LEU A 104 8.82 5.52 8.96
CA LEU A 104 10.21 5.23 8.62
C LEU A 104 10.46 3.74 8.43
N ASP A 105 11.62 3.41 7.83
CA ASP A 105 12.02 2.02 7.62
C ASP A 105 12.08 1.22 8.93
N ASP A 106 11.81 -0.06 8.85
CA ASP A 106 11.90 -1.01 9.97
C ASP A 106 11.05 -0.65 11.19
N THR A 107 9.96 0.07 10.98
CA THR A 107 9.04 0.45 12.05
C THR A 107 8.07 -0.68 12.37
N VAL A 108 7.85 -0.93 13.65
CA VAL A 108 6.82 -1.86 14.14
C VAL A 108 5.74 -1.05 14.86
N ILE A 109 4.56 -0.98 14.28
CA ILE A 109 3.40 -0.31 14.89
C ILE A 109 2.58 -1.37 15.62
N PRO A 110 2.46 -1.27 16.97
CA PRO A 110 1.68 -2.21 17.74
C PRO A 110 0.20 -2.21 17.35
N PRO A 111 -0.53 -3.33 17.61
CA PRO A 111 -1.97 -3.36 17.37
C PRO A 111 -2.72 -2.22 18.06
N ASP A 112 -3.85 -1.83 17.48
CA ASP A 112 -4.78 -0.86 18.05
C ASP A 112 -4.18 0.56 18.21
N THR A 113 -3.17 0.88 17.42
CA THR A 113 -2.52 2.21 17.43
C THR A 113 -3.17 3.12 16.39
N ASN A 114 -3.42 4.37 16.76
CA ASN A 114 -3.86 5.43 15.86
C ASN A 114 -2.70 6.37 15.56
N ILE A 115 -2.40 6.54 14.29
CA ILE A 115 -1.35 7.44 13.83
C ILE A 115 -2.02 8.71 13.28
N PRO A 116 -1.85 9.87 13.93
CA PRO A 116 -2.49 11.10 13.50
C PRO A 116 -1.89 11.66 12.21
N SER A 117 -2.66 12.53 11.55
CA SER A 117 -2.24 13.19 10.32
C SER A 117 -1.03 14.10 10.54
N PHE A 118 -0.24 14.29 9.48
CA PHE A 118 0.94 15.16 9.45
C PHE A 118 2.02 14.79 10.48
N THR A 119 2.21 13.48 10.70
CA THR A 119 3.21 12.99 11.65
C THR A 119 4.19 12.03 11.01
N VAL A 120 5.36 11.93 11.63
CA VAL A 120 6.39 10.92 11.34
C VAL A 120 6.48 9.98 12.53
N PHE A 121 6.40 8.68 12.27
CA PHE A 121 6.61 7.63 13.26
C PHE A 121 7.74 6.71 12.83
N GLY A 122 8.49 6.21 13.79
CA GLY A 122 9.57 5.25 13.54
C GLY A 122 9.97 4.50 14.79
N GLY A 123 10.69 3.40 14.60
CA GLY A 123 11.24 2.59 15.68
C GLY A 123 10.45 1.32 15.99
N LYS A 124 10.95 0.56 16.93
CA LYS A 124 10.40 -0.73 17.41
C LYS A 124 10.32 -0.73 18.95
N PRO A 125 9.17 -0.41 19.55
CA PRO A 125 7.90 0.00 18.98
C PRO A 125 7.92 1.41 18.41
N ALA A 126 6.98 1.70 17.50
CA ALA A 126 6.87 3.00 16.85
C ALA A 126 6.68 4.15 17.86
N GLN A 127 7.44 5.20 17.66
CA GLN A 127 7.40 6.42 18.46
C GLN A 127 7.11 7.62 17.56
N TYR A 128 6.41 8.60 18.09
CA TYR A 128 6.24 9.89 17.44
C TYR A 128 7.60 10.60 17.33
N LEU A 129 7.99 10.96 16.11
CA LEU A 129 9.29 11.58 15.85
C LEU A 129 9.18 13.05 15.46
N GLY A 130 8.05 13.51 15.00
CA GLY A 130 7.88 14.88 14.60
C GLY A 130 6.64 15.13 13.74
N GLU A 131 6.43 16.39 13.42
CA GLU A 131 5.34 16.83 12.54
C GLU A 131 5.84 17.01 11.11
N LEU A 132 4.93 16.82 10.16
CA LEU A 132 5.14 17.10 8.74
C LEU A 132 4.43 18.40 8.38
N THR A 133 4.99 19.14 7.42
CA THR A 133 4.34 20.33 6.88
C THR A 133 3.21 19.94 5.91
N GLU A 134 2.33 20.89 5.60
CA GLU A 134 1.27 20.68 4.62
C GLU A 134 1.78 20.28 3.24
N ALA A 135 3.01 20.63 2.90
CA ALA A 135 3.66 20.26 1.64
C ALA A 135 3.80 18.74 1.48
N ILE A 136 3.75 17.95 2.56
CA ILE A 136 3.92 16.48 2.49
C ILE A 136 2.82 15.82 1.64
N SER A 137 1.61 16.35 1.66
CA SER A 137 0.52 15.81 0.85
C SER A 137 0.87 15.85 -0.64
N GLN A 138 1.40 16.97 -1.10
CA GLN A 138 1.82 17.12 -2.49
C GLN A 138 3.04 16.24 -2.80
N ILE A 139 4.01 16.20 -1.90
CA ILE A 139 5.23 15.39 -2.07
C ILE A 139 4.87 13.90 -2.21
N ASN A 140 4.05 13.37 -1.32
CA ASN A 140 3.65 11.97 -1.38
C ASN A 140 2.77 11.67 -2.59
N ALA A 141 1.87 12.58 -2.95
CA ALA A 141 1.06 12.45 -4.16
C ALA A 141 1.93 12.41 -5.41
N ASP A 142 2.88 13.32 -5.53
CA ASP A 142 3.80 13.39 -6.68
C ASP A 142 4.69 12.14 -6.74
N LEU A 143 5.17 11.66 -5.60
CA LEU A 143 5.97 10.44 -5.53
C LEU A 143 5.21 9.24 -6.12
N ALA A 144 3.99 9.01 -5.70
CA ALA A 144 3.17 7.91 -6.19
C ALA A 144 2.81 8.07 -7.68
N LYS A 145 2.40 9.24 -8.10
CA LYS A 145 2.05 9.53 -9.49
C LYS A 145 3.23 9.40 -10.44
N ASN A 146 4.38 9.94 -10.04
CA ASN A 146 5.61 9.84 -10.84
C ASN A 146 6.09 8.40 -10.93
N TYR A 147 6.00 7.64 -9.85
CA TYR A 147 6.34 6.23 -9.84
C TYR A 147 5.46 5.45 -10.83
N TYR A 148 4.16 5.68 -10.80
CA TYR A 148 3.23 5.05 -11.73
C TYR A 148 3.57 5.38 -13.19
N ARG A 149 3.79 6.65 -13.50
CA ARG A 149 4.12 7.09 -14.86
C ARG A 149 5.42 6.44 -15.35
N ASN A 150 6.44 6.38 -14.53
CA ASN A 150 7.70 5.74 -14.86
C ASN A 150 7.54 4.24 -15.06
N PHE A 151 6.76 3.59 -14.21
CA PHE A 151 6.49 2.15 -14.31
C PHE A 151 5.78 1.81 -15.62
N VAL A 152 4.73 2.53 -15.96
CA VAL A 152 3.98 2.34 -17.22
C VAL A 152 4.88 2.65 -18.43
N GLY A 153 5.70 3.68 -18.35
CA GLY A 153 6.66 4.02 -19.42
C GLY A 153 7.70 2.93 -19.66
N LEU A 154 8.18 2.29 -18.60
CA LEU A 154 9.12 1.16 -18.70
C LEU A 154 8.44 -0.08 -19.29
N GLN A 155 7.22 -0.38 -18.91
CA GLN A 155 6.46 -1.48 -19.50
C GLN A 155 6.21 -1.30 -20.99
N ALA A 156 5.82 -0.10 -21.39
CA ALA A 156 5.61 0.23 -22.81
C ALA A 156 6.88 0.07 -23.65
N LYS A 157 8.06 0.30 -23.08
CA LYS A 157 9.35 0.08 -23.76
C LYS A 157 9.79 -1.38 -23.78
N ALA A 158 9.33 -2.19 -22.81
CA ALA A 158 9.66 -3.60 -22.73
C ALA A 158 8.79 -4.49 -23.63
N GLU A 159 7.61 -4.02 -24.04
CA GLU A 159 6.78 -4.73 -25.00
C GLU A 159 7.37 -4.55 -26.42
N PRO A 160 7.72 -5.66 -27.11
CA PRO A 160 8.14 -5.53 -28.51
C PRO A 160 6.96 -4.98 -29.31
N SER A 161 7.21 -3.94 -30.09
CA SER A 161 6.21 -3.37 -30.99
C SER A 161 5.64 -4.50 -31.88
N ALA A 162 4.37 -4.81 -31.69
CA ALA A 162 3.67 -5.85 -32.46
C ALA A 162 3.48 -5.49 -33.95
N GLY A 163 4.31 -4.59 -34.50
CA GLY A 163 4.16 -4.04 -35.83
C GLY A 163 5.30 -4.33 -36.82
N ALA A 164 6.38 -5.02 -36.40
CA ALA A 164 7.56 -5.10 -37.25
C ALA A 164 7.76 -6.42 -38.01
N SER A 165 6.80 -7.33 -38.04
CA SER A 165 6.99 -8.66 -38.66
C SER A 165 6.13 -8.97 -39.90
N GLN A 166 5.64 -7.99 -40.62
CA GLN A 166 4.92 -8.26 -41.86
C GLN A 166 5.35 -7.40 -43.03
N ALA A 167 6.63 -7.19 -43.20
CA ALA A 167 7.09 -6.56 -44.43
C ALA A 167 8.37 -7.25 -44.91
N SER A 168 8.24 -8.49 -45.37
CA SER A 168 9.15 -9.07 -46.37
C SER A 168 8.72 -10.47 -46.75
N GLN A 169 7.73 -10.59 -47.60
CA GLN A 169 7.63 -11.73 -48.52
C GLN A 169 7.00 -11.27 -49.79
N SER A 170 7.83 -10.85 -50.68
CA SER A 170 7.55 -10.85 -52.09
C SER A 170 8.61 -11.65 -52.77
#